data_a4a3f46c03dac16b501fb210219de58e
#
_entry.id   a4a3f46c03dac16b501fb210219de58e
#
_cell.length_a   1.000
_cell.length_b   1.000
_cell.length_c   1.000
_cell.angle_alpha   90.00
_cell.angle_beta   90.00
_cell.angle_gamma   90.00
#
_symmetry.space_group_name_H-M   'P 1'
#
loop_
_entity.id
_entity.type
_entity.pdbx_description
1 polymer ?
#
loop_
_entity_poly.entity_id
_entity_poly.type
_entity_poly.pdbx_seq_one_letter_code
_entity_poly.pdbx_strand_id
1 'polypeptide(L)'
;MGYYMFAYGVKTPEIKAVFGSKDEALLQKVKANDTFKNYADEDDDNETNKALTDIIMGNQYDEEGYIYGYAFIGICATLGIELPYNQEIKFWYETELISRVLLEDWNIKTEIDTELFPVDHFHPFSIPEIDDFPMISLLDKERLQALSDLLSKVHKTPEEIEDLIDGETEEEEDKGYSYEHIMGLKENIAFCLENGLDMVAFCH
;
A
#
# COMPACT_ATOMS: atom_id res chain seq x y z
N MET A 1 -3.79 -4.87 18.66
CA MET A 1 -2.80 -4.40 17.68
C MET A 1 -3.21 -4.96 16.34
N GLY A 2 -3.31 -4.19 15.30
CA GLY A 2 -3.70 -4.64 13.97
C GLY A 2 -2.69 -4.13 12.96
N TYR A 3 -2.51 -4.85 11.87
CA TYR A 3 -1.72 -4.40 10.73
C TYR A 3 -2.66 -3.75 9.71
N TYR A 4 -2.23 -2.66 9.12
CA TYR A 4 -3.04 -1.87 8.22
C TYR A 4 -2.36 -1.70 6.88
N MET A 5 -3.15 -1.79 5.81
CA MET A 5 -2.69 -1.61 4.44
C MET A 5 -3.02 -0.20 3.95
N PHE A 6 -2.08 0.40 3.25
CA PHE A 6 -2.24 1.64 2.51
C PHE A 6 -1.35 1.63 1.26
N ALA A 7 -1.53 2.57 0.35
CA ALA A 7 -0.77 2.57 -0.90
C ALA A 7 -0.55 3.99 -1.45
N TYR A 8 0.45 4.09 -2.32
CA TYR A 8 0.74 5.28 -3.12
C TYR A 8 0.79 4.93 -4.61
N GLY A 9 0.27 5.81 -5.44
CA GLY A 9 0.50 5.79 -6.88
C GLY A 9 1.90 6.31 -7.19
N VAL A 10 2.73 5.56 -7.91
CA VAL A 10 4.12 5.94 -8.16
C VAL A 10 4.50 5.74 -9.62
N LYS A 11 5.54 6.44 -10.04
CA LYS A 11 6.29 6.10 -11.26
C LYS A 11 7.50 5.28 -10.85
N THR A 12 7.43 3.97 -11.01
CA THR A 12 8.49 3.04 -10.62
C THR A 12 9.89 3.45 -11.08
N PRO A 13 10.12 3.96 -12.31
CA PRO A 13 11.45 4.44 -12.71
C PRO A 13 11.95 5.62 -11.88
N GLU A 14 11.06 6.54 -11.45
CA GLU A 14 11.43 7.67 -10.61
C GLU A 14 11.82 7.20 -9.20
N ILE A 15 11.05 6.26 -8.63
CA ILE A 15 11.37 5.64 -7.35
C ILE A 15 12.71 4.89 -7.41
N LYS A 16 12.92 4.05 -8.44
CA LYS A 16 14.19 3.32 -8.61
C LYS A 16 15.40 4.24 -8.78
N ALA A 17 15.22 5.42 -9.37
CA ALA A 17 16.29 6.40 -9.54
C ALA A 17 16.74 7.07 -8.23
N VAL A 18 15.97 6.94 -7.14
CA VAL A 18 16.33 7.46 -5.81
C VAL A 18 17.55 6.75 -5.22
N PHE A 19 17.63 5.44 -5.46
CA PHE A 19 18.67 4.59 -4.85
C PHE A 19 20.06 4.95 -5.35
N GLY A 20 20.88 5.47 -4.43
CA GLY A 20 22.25 5.92 -4.73
C GLY A 20 22.32 7.18 -5.61
N SER A 21 21.24 7.95 -5.71
CA SER A 21 21.16 9.20 -6.48
C SER A 21 22.11 10.29 -5.98
N LYS A 22 22.46 10.26 -4.69
CA LYS A 22 23.23 11.26 -3.97
C LYS A 22 22.58 12.65 -4.00
N ASP A 23 21.25 12.67 -4.12
CA ASP A 23 20.46 13.91 -4.15
C ASP A 23 20.17 14.40 -2.72
N GLU A 24 21.01 15.32 -2.25
CA GLU A 24 20.85 15.93 -0.93
C GLU A 24 19.54 16.73 -0.80
N ALA A 25 19.07 17.33 -1.90
CA ALA A 25 17.83 18.10 -1.88
C ALA A 25 16.62 17.17 -1.69
N LEU A 26 16.63 16.01 -2.37
CA LEU A 26 15.65 14.96 -2.17
C LEU A 26 15.70 14.42 -0.73
N LEU A 27 16.88 14.16 -0.19
CA LEU A 27 17.05 13.71 1.20
C LEU A 27 16.37 14.68 2.17
N GLN A 28 16.59 15.98 2.02
CA GLN A 28 15.95 16.98 2.88
C GLN A 28 14.43 17.05 2.64
N LYS A 29 13.99 16.88 1.39
CA LYS A 29 12.55 16.86 1.07
C LYS A 29 11.82 15.68 1.75
N VAL A 30 12.41 14.48 1.73
CA VAL A 30 11.85 13.32 2.41
C VAL A 30 11.84 13.51 3.92
N LYS A 31 12.92 13.99 4.51
CA LYS A 31 13.00 14.32 5.95
C LYS A 31 11.98 15.36 6.40
N ALA A 32 11.54 16.23 5.52
CA ALA A 32 10.51 17.23 5.80
C ALA A 32 9.07 16.71 5.64
N ASN A 33 8.88 15.53 5.02
CA ASN A 33 7.58 14.90 4.84
C ASN A 33 7.01 14.43 6.18
N ASP A 34 5.73 14.67 6.43
CA ASP A 34 5.12 14.38 7.73
C ASP A 34 4.98 12.87 7.97
N THR A 35 4.67 12.07 6.94
CA THR A 35 4.65 10.61 7.04
C THR A 35 6.01 10.07 7.45
N PHE A 36 7.10 10.55 6.83
CA PHE A 36 8.44 10.14 7.23
C PHE A 36 8.78 10.54 8.66
N LYS A 37 8.42 11.76 9.09
CA LYS A 37 8.67 12.22 10.46
C LYS A 37 7.99 11.32 11.49
N ASN A 38 6.76 10.89 11.24
CA ASN A 38 6.06 10.01 12.17
C ASN A 38 6.87 8.74 12.47
N TYR A 39 7.42 8.09 11.44
CA TYR A 39 8.28 6.90 11.65
C TYR A 39 9.64 7.25 12.27
N ALA A 40 10.23 8.38 11.88
CA ALA A 40 11.53 8.79 12.40
C ALA A 40 11.48 9.31 13.84
N ASP A 41 10.35 9.86 14.28
CA ASP A 41 10.14 10.37 15.65
C ASP A 41 9.82 9.24 16.64
N GLU A 42 9.30 8.11 16.16
CA GLU A 42 9.07 6.90 16.96
C GLU A 42 10.36 6.08 17.17
N ASP A 43 11.43 6.43 16.48
CA ASP A 43 12.72 5.75 16.46
C ASP A 43 13.73 6.48 17.36
N ASP A 44 13.86 6.01 18.60
CA ASP A 44 14.75 6.60 19.63
C ASP A 44 16.23 6.60 19.21
N ASP A 45 16.66 5.68 18.35
CA ASP A 45 18.06 5.51 17.91
C ASP A 45 18.38 6.22 16.59
N ASN A 46 17.39 6.91 15.99
CA ASN A 46 17.54 7.66 14.71
C ASN A 46 17.97 6.78 13.51
N GLU A 47 17.63 5.50 13.54
CA GLU A 47 18.01 4.51 12.53
C GLU A 47 17.25 4.71 11.21
N THR A 48 15.97 5.12 11.28
CA THR A 48 15.15 5.42 10.10
C THR A 48 15.75 6.59 9.29
N ASN A 49 16.29 7.62 9.95
CA ASN A 49 17.01 8.72 9.29
C ASN A 49 18.32 8.26 8.64
N LYS A 50 19.03 7.32 9.28
CA LYS A 50 20.23 6.71 8.73
C LYS A 50 19.87 5.86 7.50
N ALA A 51 18.88 4.99 7.60
CA ALA A 51 18.41 4.16 6.49
C ALA A 51 18.00 4.98 5.27
N LEU A 52 17.26 6.08 5.46
CA LEU A 52 16.93 7.01 4.39
C LEU A 52 18.20 7.59 3.75
N THR A 53 19.19 7.97 4.56
CA THR A 53 20.45 8.49 4.07
C THR A 53 21.20 7.44 3.26
N ASP A 54 21.24 6.20 3.74
CA ASP A 54 21.91 5.09 3.06
C ASP A 54 21.26 4.79 1.70
N ILE A 55 19.92 4.78 1.63
CA ILE A 55 19.19 4.60 0.37
C ILE A 55 19.57 5.69 -0.64
N ILE A 56 19.45 6.95 -0.27
CA ILE A 56 19.63 8.07 -1.20
C ILE A 56 21.11 8.27 -1.55
N MET A 57 22.03 8.14 -0.59
CA MET A 57 23.45 8.33 -0.84
C MET A 57 24.15 7.10 -1.42
N GLY A 58 23.49 5.93 -1.40
CA GLY A 58 24.04 4.68 -1.90
C GLY A 58 25.13 4.13 -0.98
N ASN A 59 24.96 4.27 0.33
CA ASN A 59 25.83 3.67 1.31
C ASN A 59 25.57 2.17 1.44
N GLN A 60 26.44 1.48 2.16
CA GLN A 60 26.22 0.08 2.51
C GLN A 60 25.06 -0.01 3.51
N TYR A 61 24.13 -0.91 3.26
CA TYR A 61 23.00 -1.17 4.14
C TYR A 61 23.40 -2.00 5.35
N ASP A 62 22.72 -1.77 6.48
CA ASP A 62 22.75 -2.66 7.64
C ASP A 62 21.86 -3.89 7.40
N GLU A 63 21.89 -4.87 8.33
CA GLU A 63 21.17 -6.13 8.18
C GLU A 63 19.66 -6.02 8.50
N GLU A 64 19.24 -4.98 9.23
CA GLU A 64 17.87 -4.81 9.70
C GLU A 64 16.96 -4.17 8.64
N GLY A 65 16.37 -4.99 7.78
CA GLY A 65 15.59 -4.57 6.61
C GLY A 65 14.37 -3.72 6.92
N TYR A 66 13.70 -3.94 8.06
CA TYR A 66 12.47 -3.22 8.42
C TYR A 66 12.65 -1.70 8.50
N ILE A 67 13.80 -1.24 8.99
CA ILE A 67 14.13 0.20 9.09
C ILE A 67 14.16 0.84 7.71
N TYR A 68 14.74 0.14 6.72
CA TYR A 68 14.76 0.58 5.33
C TYR A 68 13.37 0.57 4.71
N GLY A 69 12.49 -0.35 5.15
CA GLY A 69 11.08 -0.38 4.78
C GLY A 69 10.36 0.90 5.20
N TYR A 70 10.50 1.34 6.45
CA TYR A 70 9.92 2.59 6.94
C TYR A 70 10.51 3.83 6.25
N ALA A 71 11.81 3.87 6.03
CA ALA A 71 12.43 4.93 5.24
C ALA A 71 11.87 4.97 3.80
N PHE A 72 11.60 3.82 3.21
CA PHE A 72 11.03 3.70 1.87
C PHE A 72 9.57 4.17 1.80
N ILE A 73 8.76 3.95 2.84
CA ILE A 73 7.42 4.56 2.95
C ILE A 73 7.52 6.08 2.81
N GLY A 74 8.46 6.72 3.52
CA GLY A 74 8.69 8.16 3.43
C GLY A 74 9.08 8.63 2.02
N ILE A 75 9.86 7.84 1.28
CA ILE A 75 10.21 8.12 -0.12
C ILE A 75 8.94 8.08 -0.99
N CYS A 76 8.13 7.03 -0.85
CA CYS A 76 6.88 6.88 -1.61
C CYS A 76 5.86 7.98 -1.26
N ALA A 77 5.74 8.35 0.01
CA ALA A 77 4.89 9.47 0.45
C ALA A 77 5.36 10.84 -0.10
N THR A 78 6.66 10.98 -0.39
CA THR A 78 7.23 12.24 -0.88
C THR A 78 7.17 12.39 -2.40
N LEU A 79 7.35 11.30 -3.13
CA LEU A 79 7.44 11.28 -4.59
C LEU A 79 6.20 10.72 -5.27
N GLY A 80 5.44 9.91 -4.55
CA GLY A 80 4.19 9.33 -5.01
C GLY A 80 3.03 10.31 -4.94
N ILE A 81 1.88 9.81 -5.32
CA ILE A 81 0.61 10.51 -5.31
C ILE A 81 -0.31 9.76 -4.34
N GLU A 82 -0.95 10.49 -3.43
CA GLU A 82 -2.03 9.93 -2.62
C GLU A 82 -3.14 9.44 -3.54
N LEU A 83 -3.63 8.24 -3.26
CA LEU A 83 -4.70 7.64 -4.03
C LEU A 83 -6.05 8.21 -3.60
N PRO A 84 -7.06 8.25 -4.51
CA PRO A 84 -8.38 8.81 -4.20
C PRO A 84 -9.04 8.19 -2.97
N TYR A 85 -8.94 6.88 -2.83
CA TYR A 85 -9.36 6.16 -1.65
C TYR A 85 -8.15 5.93 -0.75
N ASN A 86 -8.11 6.60 0.39
CA ASN A 86 -6.98 6.62 1.32
C ASN A 86 -7.32 6.02 2.70
N GLN A 87 -8.43 5.31 2.83
CA GLN A 87 -8.72 4.58 4.05
C GLN A 87 -7.84 3.33 4.15
N GLU A 88 -7.31 3.11 5.33
CA GLU A 88 -6.51 1.93 5.63
C GLU A 88 -7.41 0.70 5.74
N ILE A 89 -6.93 -0.42 5.22
CA ILE A 89 -7.61 -1.72 5.30
C ILE A 89 -6.89 -2.56 6.34
N LYS A 90 -7.61 -3.07 7.32
CA LYS A 90 -7.02 -3.92 8.34
C LYS A 90 -6.69 -5.30 7.78
N PHE A 91 -5.38 -5.57 7.71
CA PHE A 91 -4.86 -6.80 7.14
C PHE A 91 -5.34 -8.04 7.93
N TRP A 92 -5.58 -9.13 7.23
CA TRP A 92 -6.20 -10.38 7.64
C TRP A 92 -7.69 -10.25 8.02
N TYR A 93 -8.08 -9.33 8.88
CA TYR A 93 -9.49 -9.25 9.28
C TYR A 93 -10.39 -8.73 8.15
N GLU A 94 -10.16 -7.50 7.69
CA GLU A 94 -11.00 -6.91 6.64
C GLU A 94 -10.72 -7.53 5.27
N THR A 95 -9.48 -7.95 4.99
CA THR A 95 -9.14 -8.65 3.74
C THR A 95 -9.84 -10.01 3.63
N GLU A 96 -10.04 -10.73 4.75
CA GLU A 96 -10.81 -11.97 4.79
C GLU A 96 -12.30 -11.68 4.54
N LEU A 97 -12.87 -10.63 5.16
CA LEU A 97 -14.24 -10.19 4.92
C LEU A 97 -14.46 -9.81 3.45
N ILE A 98 -13.57 -9.04 2.87
CA ILE A 98 -13.57 -8.67 1.44
C ILE A 98 -13.58 -9.93 0.56
N SER A 99 -12.68 -10.88 0.82
CA SER A 99 -12.55 -12.13 0.06
C SER A 99 -13.83 -12.97 0.17
N ARG A 100 -14.44 -13.00 1.34
CA ARG A 100 -15.73 -13.68 1.58
C ARG A 100 -16.87 -13.04 0.78
N VAL A 101 -17.01 -11.71 0.80
CA VAL A 101 -18.01 -10.97 0.02
C VAL A 101 -17.83 -11.19 -1.49
N LEU A 102 -16.60 -11.18 -1.97
CA LEU A 102 -16.28 -11.46 -3.38
C LEU A 102 -16.71 -12.88 -3.78
N LEU A 103 -16.52 -13.85 -2.91
CA LEU A 103 -16.93 -15.24 -3.16
C LEU A 103 -18.44 -15.41 -3.12
N GLU A 104 -19.10 -14.93 -2.07
CA GLU A 104 -20.51 -15.20 -1.79
C GLU A 104 -21.45 -14.45 -2.73
N ASP A 105 -21.19 -13.17 -2.98
CA ASP A 105 -22.09 -12.33 -3.77
C ASP A 105 -21.76 -12.34 -5.27
N TRP A 106 -20.48 -12.53 -5.62
CA TRP A 106 -20.00 -12.39 -7.01
C TRP A 106 -19.40 -13.67 -7.61
N ASN A 107 -19.28 -14.73 -6.80
CA ASN A 107 -18.62 -15.98 -7.17
C ASN A 107 -17.18 -15.75 -7.72
N ILE A 108 -16.49 -14.78 -7.13
CA ILE A 108 -15.07 -14.48 -7.39
C ILE A 108 -14.27 -15.18 -6.30
N LYS A 109 -13.54 -16.22 -6.68
CA LYS A 109 -12.69 -16.99 -5.76
C LYS A 109 -11.29 -16.38 -5.77
N THR A 110 -11.02 -15.51 -4.81
CA THR A 110 -9.70 -14.88 -4.62
C THR A 110 -9.47 -14.59 -3.14
N GLU A 111 -8.22 -14.43 -2.77
CA GLU A 111 -7.78 -13.91 -1.47
C GLU A 111 -7.14 -12.55 -1.73
N ILE A 112 -7.83 -11.47 -1.35
CA ILE A 112 -7.44 -10.11 -1.74
C ILE A 112 -6.07 -9.70 -1.16
N ASP A 113 -5.72 -10.20 0.00
CA ASP A 113 -4.38 -10.02 0.59
C ASP A 113 -3.27 -10.60 -0.29
N THR A 114 -3.46 -11.80 -0.84
CA THR A 114 -2.52 -12.44 -1.78
C THR A 114 -2.45 -11.68 -3.11
N GLU A 115 -3.56 -11.11 -3.55
CA GLU A 115 -3.57 -10.28 -4.76
C GLU A 115 -2.79 -8.98 -4.57
N LEU A 116 -2.88 -8.37 -3.40
CA LEU A 116 -2.18 -7.14 -3.07
C LEU A 116 -0.73 -7.36 -2.64
N PHE A 117 -0.43 -8.47 -1.94
CA PHE A 117 0.91 -8.85 -1.49
C PHE A 117 1.29 -10.26 -1.96
N PRO A 118 1.52 -10.45 -3.26
CA PRO A 118 1.88 -11.76 -3.80
C PRO A 118 3.26 -12.19 -3.32
N VAL A 119 3.37 -13.45 -2.96
CA VAL A 119 4.59 -14.07 -2.40
C VAL A 119 5.81 -13.92 -3.33
N ASP A 120 5.59 -13.93 -4.65
CA ASP A 120 6.66 -13.86 -5.65
C ASP A 120 7.23 -12.46 -5.89
N HIS A 121 6.66 -11.42 -5.26
CA HIS A 121 7.03 -10.01 -5.45
C HIS A 121 7.51 -9.33 -4.17
N PHE A 122 7.88 -10.11 -3.15
CA PHE A 122 8.58 -9.59 -1.97
C PHE A 122 9.88 -8.92 -2.41
N HIS A 123 10.04 -7.65 -2.08
CA HIS A 123 11.22 -6.80 -2.34
C HIS A 123 11.46 -6.37 -3.80
N PRO A 124 10.51 -5.63 -4.42
CA PRO A 124 10.70 -5.11 -5.77
C PRO A 124 11.75 -3.98 -5.85
N PHE A 125 12.28 -3.54 -4.72
CA PHE A 125 13.22 -2.43 -4.60
C PHE A 125 14.54 -2.87 -3.96
N SER A 126 15.62 -2.09 -4.16
CA SER A 126 16.97 -2.40 -3.69
C SER A 126 17.17 -2.01 -2.21
N ILE A 127 16.32 -2.56 -1.34
CA ILE A 127 16.48 -2.49 0.13
C ILE A 127 16.77 -3.89 0.69
N PRO A 128 17.31 -4.00 1.92
CA PRO A 128 17.51 -5.30 2.57
C PRO A 128 16.19 -6.07 2.70
N GLU A 129 16.31 -7.39 2.80
CA GLU A 129 15.16 -8.26 3.04
C GLU A 129 14.48 -7.90 4.37
N ILE A 130 13.15 -7.90 4.36
CA ILE A 130 12.34 -7.61 5.53
C ILE A 130 11.65 -8.91 5.94
N ASP A 131 12.01 -9.41 7.13
CA ASP A 131 11.53 -10.70 7.62
C ASP A 131 10.06 -10.64 8.10
N ASP A 132 9.56 -9.46 8.51
CA ASP A 132 8.23 -9.28 9.07
C ASP A 132 7.56 -8.05 8.44
N PHE A 133 7.54 -6.91 9.11
CA PHE A 133 6.90 -5.66 8.66
C PHE A 133 7.91 -4.51 8.56
N PRO A 134 7.63 -3.52 7.69
CA PRO A 134 6.47 -3.44 6.79
C PRO A 134 6.56 -4.38 5.59
N MET A 135 5.47 -5.05 5.23
CA MET A 135 5.39 -5.70 3.93
C MET A 135 5.28 -4.64 2.84
N ILE A 136 5.94 -4.88 1.71
CA ILE A 136 5.97 -3.94 0.58
C ILE A 136 5.67 -4.71 -0.70
N SER A 137 4.72 -4.21 -1.48
CA SER A 137 4.37 -4.80 -2.77
C SER A 137 4.33 -3.74 -3.86
N LEU A 138 4.74 -4.13 -5.06
CA LEU A 138 4.62 -3.34 -6.27
C LEU A 138 3.59 -3.99 -7.20
N LEU A 139 2.50 -3.31 -7.42
CA LEU A 139 1.48 -3.65 -8.41
C LEU A 139 1.75 -2.80 -9.65
N ASP A 140 2.42 -3.41 -10.62
CA ASP A 140 2.66 -2.77 -11.91
C ASP A 140 1.38 -2.72 -12.75
N LYS A 141 1.46 -2.07 -13.91
CA LYS A 141 0.32 -1.91 -14.82
C LYS A 141 -0.35 -3.24 -15.18
N GLU A 142 0.42 -4.32 -15.36
CA GLU A 142 -0.12 -5.63 -15.75
C GLU A 142 -0.97 -6.23 -14.63
N ARG A 143 -0.47 -6.16 -13.40
CA ARG A 143 -1.19 -6.61 -12.20
C ARG A 143 -2.39 -5.74 -11.90
N LEU A 144 -2.27 -4.42 -12.02
CA LEU A 144 -3.39 -3.50 -11.84
C LEU A 144 -4.50 -3.78 -12.86
N GLN A 145 -4.15 -4.11 -14.11
CA GLN A 145 -5.12 -4.50 -15.11
C GLN A 145 -5.79 -5.84 -14.77
N ALA A 146 -5.03 -6.82 -14.31
CA ALA A 146 -5.58 -8.11 -13.88
C ALA A 146 -6.56 -7.96 -12.70
N LEU A 147 -6.22 -7.14 -11.70
CA LEU A 147 -7.12 -6.80 -10.59
C LEU A 147 -8.37 -6.04 -11.06
N SER A 148 -8.21 -5.08 -11.96
CA SER A 148 -9.34 -4.36 -12.57
C SER A 148 -10.31 -5.32 -13.25
N ASP A 149 -9.78 -6.27 -14.04
CA ASP A 149 -10.57 -7.27 -14.75
C ASP A 149 -11.27 -8.23 -13.76
N LEU A 150 -10.57 -8.67 -12.72
CA LEU A 150 -11.09 -9.52 -11.65
C LEU A 150 -12.29 -8.87 -10.95
N LEU A 151 -12.16 -7.59 -10.59
CA LEU A 151 -13.18 -6.83 -9.86
C LEU A 151 -14.21 -6.16 -10.78
N SER A 152 -14.10 -6.34 -12.11
CA SER A 152 -14.92 -5.61 -13.10
C SER A 152 -16.43 -5.76 -12.90
N LYS A 153 -16.88 -6.94 -12.44
CA LYS A 153 -18.31 -7.25 -12.23
C LYS A 153 -18.84 -6.69 -10.91
N VAL A 154 -17.96 -6.41 -9.96
CA VAL A 154 -18.37 -5.94 -8.63
C VAL A 154 -18.80 -4.50 -8.73
N HIS A 155 -20.02 -4.21 -8.33
CA HIS A 155 -20.55 -2.85 -8.28
C HIS A 155 -21.54 -2.71 -7.13
N LYS A 156 -21.46 -1.59 -6.44
CA LYS A 156 -22.40 -1.12 -5.43
C LYS A 156 -22.47 0.40 -5.53
N THR A 157 -23.65 0.96 -5.39
CA THR A 157 -23.80 2.39 -5.27
C THR A 157 -23.44 2.85 -3.86
N PRO A 158 -23.05 4.13 -3.67
CA PRO A 158 -22.82 4.66 -2.33
C PRO A 158 -24.01 4.48 -1.40
N GLU A 159 -25.24 4.66 -1.90
CA GLU A 159 -26.46 4.49 -1.13
C GLU A 159 -26.65 3.01 -0.68
N GLU A 160 -26.37 2.04 -1.56
CA GLU A 160 -26.45 0.62 -1.21
C GLU A 160 -25.39 0.22 -0.17
N ILE A 161 -24.23 0.88 -0.15
CA ILE A 161 -23.17 0.66 0.83
C ILE A 161 -23.58 1.28 2.17
N GLU A 162 -24.09 2.51 2.17
CA GLU A 162 -24.56 3.20 3.36
C GLU A 162 -25.72 2.43 4.03
N ASP A 163 -26.68 1.93 3.24
CA ASP A 163 -27.77 1.09 3.73
C ASP A 163 -27.28 -0.20 4.43
N LEU A 164 -26.16 -0.77 3.98
CA LEU A 164 -25.55 -1.93 4.61
C LEU A 164 -24.81 -1.54 5.90
N ILE A 165 -24.05 -0.44 5.91
CA ILE A 165 -23.33 0.04 7.09
C ILE A 165 -24.30 0.43 8.20
N ASP A 166 -25.44 1.05 7.85
CA ASP A 166 -26.51 1.41 8.77
C ASP A 166 -27.45 0.23 9.10
N GLY A 167 -27.10 -0.98 8.67
CA GLY A 167 -27.88 -2.20 8.89
C GLY A 167 -28.07 -2.55 10.37
N GLU A 168 -29.02 -3.46 10.64
CA GLU A 168 -29.37 -3.84 12.03
C GLU A 168 -28.41 -4.88 12.62
N THR A 169 -27.54 -5.49 11.80
CA THR A 169 -26.66 -6.60 12.20
C THR A 169 -25.20 -6.30 11.91
N GLU A 170 -24.30 -6.80 12.76
CA GLU A 170 -22.85 -6.71 12.56
C GLU A 170 -22.41 -7.31 11.20
N GLU A 171 -23.11 -8.34 10.73
CA GLU A 171 -22.82 -8.96 9.41
C GLU A 171 -23.15 -8.01 8.25
N GLU A 172 -24.23 -7.23 8.33
CA GLU A 172 -24.58 -6.22 7.34
C GLU A 172 -23.57 -5.07 7.36
N GLU A 173 -23.19 -4.58 8.54
CA GLU A 173 -22.19 -3.55 8.74
C GLU A 173 -20.82 -3.98 8.17
N ASP A 174 -20.32 -5.16 8.54
CA ASP A 174 -19.08 -5.75 8.02
C ASP A 174 -19.10 -5.87 6.49
N LYS A 175 -20.25 -6.26 5.95
CA LYS A 175 -20.46 -6.35 4.49
C LYS A 175 -20.44 -4.99 3.83
N GLY A 176 -21.02 -3.99 4.45
CA GLY A 176 -21.01 -2.60 4.00
C GLY A 176 -19.58 -2.05 3.91
N TYR A 177 -18.80 -2.18 4.97
CA TYR A 177 -17.38 -1.78 4.96
C TYR A 177 -16.55 -2.57 3.94
N SER A 178 -16.83 -3.87 3.77
CA SER A 178 -16.15 -4.67 2.75
C SER A 178 -16.41 -4.11 1.34
N TYR A 179 -17.63 -3.70 1.03
CA TYR A 179 -17.96 -3.07 -0.25
C TYR A 179 -17.31 -1.69 -0.40
N GLU A 180 -17.27 -0.88 0.65
CA GLU A 180 -16.57 0.40 0.65
C GLU A 180 -15.10 0.21 0.25
N HIS A 181 -14.40 -0.73 0.89
CA HIS A 181 -13.01 -1.07 0.57
C HIS A 181 -12.85 -1.61 -0.85
N ILE A 182 -13.74 -2.48 -1.33
CA ILE A 182 -13.68 -2.99 -2.71
C ILE A 182 -13.85 -1.86 -3.72
N MET A 183 -14.83 -0.99 -3.51
CA MET A 183 -15.07 0.13 -4.43
C MET A 183 -13.93 1.14 -4.38
N GLY A 184 -13.39 1.43 -3.20
CA GLY A 184 -12.20 2.27 -3.03
C GLY A 184 -10.95 1.69 -3.72
N LEU A 185 -10.72 0.38 -3.58
CA LEU A 185 -9.63 -0.30 -4.29
C LEU A 185 -9.81 -0.21 -5.82
N LYS A 186 -11.02 -0.38 -6.34
CA LYS A 186 -11.30 -0.21 -7.76
C LYS A 186 -11.03 1.21 -8.24
N GLU A 187 -11.38 2.22 -7.43
CA GLU A 187 -11.10 3.62 -7.73
C GLU A 187 -9.59 3.87 -7.81
N ASN A 188 -8.83 3.37 -6.84
CA ASN A 188 -7.37 3.48 -6.81
C ASN A 188 -6.71 2.80 -8.02
N ILE A 189 -7.16 1.60 -8.38
CA ILE A 189 -6.66 0.86 -9.56
C ILE A 189 -6.95 1.68 -10.83
N ALA A 190 -8.18 2.14 -11.01
CA ALA A 190 -8.57 2.95 -12.16
C ALA A 190 -7.71 4.22 -12.26
N PHE A 191 -7.55 4.93 -11.14
CA PHE A 191 -6.72 6.14 -11.06
C PHE A 191 -5.27 5.85 -11.49
N CYS A 192 -4.66 4.78 -11.00
CA CYS A 192 -3.30 4.41 -11.39
C CYS A 192 -3.20 4.09 -12.88
N LEU A 193 -4.11 3.29 -13.42
CA LEU A 193 -4.13 2.92 -14.85
C LEU A 193 -4.32 4.15 -15.76
N GLU A 194 -5.23 5.06 -15.41
CA GLU A 194 -5.52 6.28 -16.18
C GLU A 194 -4.35 7.26 -16.17
N ASN A 195 -3.60 7.32 -15.07
CA ASN A 195 -2.48 8.25 -14.91
C ASN A 195 -1.11 7.62 -15.25
N GLY A 196 -1.09 6.35 -15.68
CA GLY A 196 0.15 5.63 -16.01
C GLY A 196 1.07 5.46 -14.81
N LEU A 197 0.48 5.19 -13.64
CA LEU A 197 1.16 4.93 -12.38
C LEU A 197 1.13 3.42 -12.09
N ASP A 198 2.15 2.96 -11.38
CA ASP A 198 2.13 1.73 -10.63
C ASP A 198 1.61 2.03 -9.22
N MET A 199 1.20 1.00 -8.46
CA MET A 199 0.81 1.14 -7.06
C MET A 199 1.83 0.44 -6.18
N VAL A 200 2.38 1.15 -5.19
CA VAL A 200 3.16 0.54 -4.11
C VAL A 200 2.27 0.45 -2.90
N ALA A 201 2.00 -0.79 -2.48
CA ALA A 201 1.23 -1.09 -1.28
C ALA A 201 2.15 -1.43 -0.12
N PHE A 202 1.74 -1.00 1.05
CA PHE A 202 2.41 -1.24 2.32
C PHE A 202 1.44 -1.87 3.31
N CYS A 203 1.97 -2.73 4.19
CA CYS A 203 1.25 -3.23 5.35
C CYS A 203 2.16 -3.16 6.58
N HIS A 204 1.74 -2.50 7.65
CA HIS A 204 2.48 -2.40 8.91
C HIS A 204 1.58 -2.28 10.13
#